data_bd87efad6497b19461d59200b20e186d
#
_entry.id   bd87efad6497b19461d59200b20e186d
#
_cell.length_a   1.000
_cell.length_b   1.000
_cell.length_c   1.000
_cell.angle_alpha   90.00
_cell.angle_beta   90.00
_cell.angle_gamma   90.00
#
_symmetry.space_group_name_H-M   'P 1'
#
loop_
_entity.id
_entity.type
_entity.pdbx_description
1 polymer ?
#
loop_
_entity_poly.entity_id
_entity_poly.type
_entity_poly.pdbx_seq_one_letter_code
_entity_poly.pdbx_strand_id
1 'polypeptide(L)'
;MLHARVFYSGETYPPYSPQEIEIFYDENKIDQPYEIIGTLANGGGSLASQEKIQQAMIDRARAVGADAIVFHDIDIEHSEATAALILKAKAVRYQYEEGN
;
A
#
# COMPACT_ATOMS: atom_id res chain seq x y z
N MET A 1 20.79 -6.73 7.90
CA MET A 1 19.78 -5.67 7.97
C MET A 1 18.45 -6.21 7.43
N LEU A 2 17.39 -6.03 8.19
CA LEU A 2 16.09 -6.55 7.81
C LEU A 2 15.37 -5.55 6.92
N HIS A 3 14.92 -6.01 5.77
CA HIS A 3 14.16 -5.19 4.85
C HIS A 3 12.78 -5.81 4.63
N ALA A 4 11.75 -4.99 4.69
CA ALA A 4 10.44 -5.43 4.27
C ALA A 4 10.42 -5.51 2.75
N ARG A 5 10.00 -6.65 2.22
CA ARG A 5 9.79 -6.81 0.78
C ARG A 5 8.36 -6.43 0.46
N VAL A 6 8.20 -5.58 -0.53
CA VAL A 6 6.88 -5.16 -0.98
C VAL A 6 6.74 -5.53 -2.44
N PHE A 7 5.67 -6.24 -2.74
CA PHE A 7 5.29 -6.60 -4.09
C PHE A 7 4.15 -5.70 -4.53
N TYR A 8 4.29 -5.13 -5.70
CA TYR A 8 3.27 -4.28 -6.29
C TYR A 8 2.85 -4.86 -7.64
N SER A 9 1.55 -4.94 -7.85
CA SER A 9 0.97 -5.34 -9.12
C SER A 9 -0.04 -4.29 -9.55
N GLY A 10 0.21 -3.64 -10.67
CA GLY A 10 -0.72 -2.62 -11.16
C GLY A 10 -0.03 -1.60 -12.05
N GLU A 11 -0.67 -0.45 -12.17
CA GLU A 11 -0.21 0.64 -13.02
C GLU A 11 0.66 1.60 -12.23
N THR A 12 1.57 2.28 -12.93
CA THR A 12 2.47 3.28 -12.34
C THR A 12 2.23 4.61 -13.00
N TYR A 13 2.11 5.65 -12.18
CA TYR A 13 1.89 7.01 -12.65
C TYR A 13 2.89 7.95 -12.01
N PRO A 14 3.22 9.09 -12.64
CA PRO A 14 3.98 10.12 -11.95
C PRO A 14 3.12 10.73 -10.84
N PRO A 15 3.71 11.04 -9.68
CA PRO A 15 2.95 11.67 -8.60
C PRO A 15 2.50 13.07 -8.99
N TYR A 16 1.32 13.48 -8.52
CA TYR A 16 0.80 14.82 -8.79
C TYR A 16 1.62 15.90 -8.08
N SER A 17 2.06 15.60 -6.87
CA SER A 17 2.83 16.55 -6.09
C SER A 17 3.55 15.79 -4.98
N PRO A 18 4.54 16.40 -4.31
CA PRO A 18 5.24 15.77 -3.19
C PRO A 18 4.41 15.79 -1.90
N GLN A 19 3.12 15.56 -2.00
CA GLN A 19 2.24 15.53 -0.84
C GLN A 19 2.32 14.18 -0.15
N GLU A 20 1.92 14.17 1.11
CA GLU A 20 1.82 12.93 1.85
C GLU A 20 0.67 12.09 1.30
N ILE A 21 0.90 10.81 1.20
CA ILE A 21 -0.12 9.86 0.79
C ILE A 21 -1.13 9.70 1.93
N GLU A 22 -2.41 9.66 1.60
CA GLU A 22 -3.44 9.39 2.59
C GLU A 22 -3.52 7.90 2.90
N ILE A 23 -3.77 7.58 4.15
CA ILE A 23 -3.81 6.20 4.62
C ILE A 23 -5.23 5.89 5.10
N PHE A 24 -5.79 4.82 4.55
CA PHE A 24 -7.10 4.33 4.92
C PHE A 24 -7.01 2.88 5.35
N TYR A 25 -7.90 2.51 6.26
CA TYR A 25 -8.08 1.12 6.68
C TYR A 25 -9.45 0.58 6.26
N ASP A 26 -10.23 1.40 5.58
CA ASP A 26 -11.53 1.06 5.04
C ASP A 26 -11.73 1.85 3.75
N GLU A 27 -11.85 1.15 2.64
CA GLU A 27 -12.04 1.79 1.34
C GLU A 27 -13.29 2.68 1.30
N ASN A 28 -14.31 2.33 2.06
CA ASN A 28 -15.54 3.10 2.11
C ASN A 28 -15.39 4.47 2.76
N LYS A 29 -14.25 4.74 3.38
CA LYS A 29 -13.95 6.05 3.96
C LYS A 29 -13.42 7.05 2.93
N ILE A 30 -13.10 6.58 1.72
CA ILE A 30 -12.68 7.49 0.66
C ILE A 30 -13.92 8.25 0.19
N ASP A 31 -13.87 9.56 0.29
CA ASP A 31 -15.03 10.42 0.04
C ASP A 31 -14.92 11.26 -1.23
N GLN A 32 -14.08 10.86 -2.14
CA GLN A 32 -13.93 11.52 -3.43
C GLN A 32 -13.75 10.47 -4.53
N PRO A 33 -14.00 10.84 -5.79
CA PRO A 33 -13.83 9.90 -6.89
C PRO A 33 -12.39 9.37 -6.96
N TYR A 34 -12.27 8.08 -7.13
CA TYR A 34 -10.96 7.41 -7.15
C TYR A 34 -10.99 6.18 -8.04
N GLU A 35 -9.79 5.72 -8.37
CA GLU A 35 -9.63 4.41 -8.98
C GLU A 35 -8.52 3.65 -8.26
N ILE A 36 -8.66 2.33 -8.25
CA ILE A 36 -7.62 1.46 -7.72
C ILE A 36 -6.66 1.17 -8.85
N ILE A 37 -5.40 1.57 -8.66
CA ILE A 37 -4.38 1.42 -9.72
C ILE A 37 -3.54 0.16 -9.54
N GLY A 38 -3.58 -0.46 -8.37
CA GLY A 38 -2.83 -1.67 -8.13
C GLY A 38 -3.01 -2.19 -6.73
N THR A 39 -2.34 -3.28 -6.45
CA THR A 39 -2.35 -3.94 -5.15
C THR A 39 -0.95 -4.12 -4.63
N LEU A 40 -0.82 -4.10 -3.31
CA LEU A 40 0.44 -4.26 -2.62
C LEU A 40 0.32 -5.37 -1.58
N ALA A 41 1.42 -6.08 -1.39
CA ALA A 41 1.55 -7.05 -0.32
C ALA A 41 3.01 -7.13 0.07
N ASN A 42 3.29 -7.36 1.35
CA ASN A 42 4.66 -7.64 1.74
C ASN A 42 4.99 -9.11 1.50
N GLY A 43 6.25 -9.39 1.28
CA GLY A 43 6.73 -10.77 1.18
C GLY A 43 6.80 -11.41 2.56
N GLY A 44 6.45 -12.68 2.63
CA GLY A 44 6.56 -13.45 3.86
C GLY A 44 8.01 -13.65 4.27
N GLY A 45 8.22 -14.10 5.50
CA GLY A 45 9.54 -14.40 6.02
C GLY A 45 10.32 -13.20 6.55
N SER A 46 9.71 -12.02 6.55
CA SER A 46 10.33 -10.81 7.09
C SER A 46 10.18 -10.79 8.61
N LEU A 47 11.25 -10.41 9.31
CA LEU A 47 11.19 -10.14 10.75
C LEU A 47 10.91 -8.67 11.06
N ALA A 48 10.59 -7.88 10.05
CA ALA A 48 10.28 -6.49 10.23
C ALA A 48 8.98 -6.31 11.01
N SER A 49 8.90 -5.26 11.80
CA SER A 49 7.68 -4.94 12.55
C SER A 49 6.57 -4.50 11.60
N GLN A 50 5.34 -4.55 12.09
CA GLN A 50 4.19 -4.07 11.31
C GLN A 50 4.39 -2.64 10.85
N GLU A 51 4.92 -1.77 11.71
CA GLU A 51 5.16 -0.36 11.35
C GLU A 51 6.13 -0.23 10.20
N LYS A 52 7.20 -1.02 10.19
CA LYS A 52 8.18 -0.98 9.11
C LYS A 52 7.61 -1.52 7.82
N ILE A 53 6.80 -2.57 7.91
CA ILE A 53 6.13 -3.13 6.75
C ILE A 53 5.16 -2.11 6.15
N GLN A 54 4.34 -1.49 6.99
CA GLN A 54 3.40 -0.47 6.53
C GLN A 54 4.12 0.71 5.89
N GLN A 55 5.21 1.17 6.50
CA GLN A 55 5.97 2.29 5.93
C GLN A 55 6.57 1.93 4.57
N ALA A 56 7.10 0.72 4.42
CA ALA A 56 7.63 0.26 3.14
C ALA A 56 6.53 0.21 2.08
N MET A 57 5.33 -0.22 2.44
CA MET A 57 4.19 -0.26 1.53
C MET A 57 3.75 1.16 1.15
N ILE A 58 3.71 2.07 2.09
CA ILE A 58 3.38 3.48 1.85
C ILE A 58 4.40 4.10 0.90
N ASP A 59 5.68 3.85 1.13
CA ASP A 59 6.74 4.36 0.26
C ASP A 59 6.60 3.82 -1.17
N ARG A 60 6.26 2.54 -1.30
CA ARG A 60 6.05 1.95 -2.62
C ARG A 60 4.83 2.52 -3.30
N ALA A 61 3.73 2.69 -2.57
CA ALA A 61 2.51 3.30 -3.12
C ALA A 61 2.81 4.71 -3.64
N ARG A 62 3.57 5.48 -2.87
CA ARG A 62 3.99 6.82 -3.30
C ARG A 62 4.83 6.75 -4.57
N ALA A 63 5.74 5.80 -4.64
CA ALA A 63 6.64 5.65 -5.79
C ALA A 63 5.90 5.29 -7.07
N VAL A 64 4.78 4.60 -6.99
CA VAL A 64 3.97 4.26 -8.17
C VAL A 64 2.94 5.33 -8.51
N GLY A 65 2.93 6.44 -7.79
CA GLY A 65 2.05 7.56 -8.08
C GLY A 65 0.68 7.50 -7.41
N ALA A 66 0.54 6.71 -6.37
CA ALA A 66 -0.71 6.65 -5.63
C ALA A 66 -0.92 7.91 -4.80
N ASP A 67 -2.17 8.32 -4.66
CA ASP A 67 -2.56 9.41 -3.78
C ASP A 67 -2.98 8.90 -2.41
N ALA A 68 -3.36 7.63 -2.35
CA ALA A 68 -3.80 7.00 -1.11
C ALA A 68 -3.48 5.51 -1.14
N ILE A 69 -3.42 4.94 0.05
CA ILE A 69 -3.26 3.50 0.24
C ILE A 69 -4.35 3.02 1.19
N VAL A 70 -4.96 1.90 0.85
CA VAL A 70 -5.99 1.27 1.68
C VAL A 70 -5.47 -0.07 2.15
N PHE A 71 -5.19 -0.19 3.44
CA PHE A 71 -4.84 -1.48 4.04
C PHE A 71 -6.13 -2.25 4.29
N HIS A 72 -6.25 -3.45 3.73
CA HIS A 72 -7.51 -4.18 3.81
C HIS A 72 -7.40 -5.57 4.42
N ASP A 73 -6.20 -6.07 4.58
CA ASP A 73 -6.01 -7.42 5.12
C ASP A 73 -4.72 -7.51 5.91
N ILE A 74 -4.78 -8.26 7.00
CA ILE A 74 -3.61 -8.63 7.78
C ILE A 74 -3.71 -10.12 8.01
N ASP A 75 -2.77 -10.89 7.46
CA ASP A 75 -2.70 -12.33 7.61
C ASP A 75 -1.43 -12.71 8.34
N ILE A 76 -1.51 -13.79 9.08
CA ILE A 76 -0.34 -14.39 9.70
C ILE A 76 -0.13 -15.75 9.06
N GLU A 77 0.98 -15.90 8.33
CA GLU A 77 1.37 -17.21 7.80
C GLU A 77 2.21 -17.94 8.83
N HIS A 78 1.84 -19.16 9.08
CA HIS A 78 2.60 -20.03 9.97
C HIS A 78 3.30 -21.10 9.14
N SER A 79 4.60 -21.26 9.38
CA SER A 79 5.35 -22.41 8.94
C SER A 79 5.88 -23.12 10.18
N GLU A 80 6.56 -24.25 10.00
CA GLU A 80 6.94 -25.12 11.13
C GLU A 80 7.67 -24.43 12.27
N ALA A 81 8.41 -23.36 11.98
CA ALA A 81 9.23 -22.71 12.99
C ALA A 81 9.00 -21.21 13.09
N THR A 82 8.20 -20.63 12.21
CA THR A 82 8.08 -19.16 12.13
C THR A 82 6.66 -18.72 11.84
N ALA A 83 6.36 -17.50 12.25
CA ALA A 83 5.16 -16.80 11.83
C ALA A 83 5.58 -15.56 11.07
N ALA A 84 4.94 -15.31 9.94
CA ALA A 84 5.19 -14.12 9.14
C ALA A 84 3.92 -13.29 9.04
N LEU A 85 4.06 -12.00 9.26
CA LEU A 85 2.96 -11.05 9.12
C LEU A 85 2.87 -10.62 7.67
N ILE A 86 1.68 -10.78 7.08
CA ILE A 86 1.44 -10.37 5.70
C ILE A 86 0.35 -9.32 5.68
N LEU A 87 0.68 -8.14 5.21
CA LEU A 87 -0.25 -7.05 5.01
C LEU A 87 -0.57 -6.94 3.53
N LYS A 88 -1.83 -6.62 3.24
CA LYS A 88 -2.28 -6.38 1.88
C LYS A 88 -2.94 -5.01 1.81
N ALA A 89 -2.73 -4.34 0.70
CA ALA A 89 -3.25 -3.01 0.51
C ALA A 89 -3.57 -2.74 -0.95
N LYS A 90 -4.36 -1.71 -1.18
CA LYS A 90 -4.66 -1.22 -2.52
C LYS A 90 -4.03 0.15 -2.70
N ALA A 91 -3.43 0.39 -3.85
CA ALA A 91 -2.96 1.71 -4.24
C ALA A 91 -4.09 2.42 -4.96
N VAL A 92 -4.34 3.65 -4.57
CA VAL A 92 -5.50 4.42 -5.04
C VAL A 92 -5.01 5.73 -5.62
N ARG A 93 -5.58 6.11 -6.75
CA ARG A 93 -5.34 7.41 -7.36
C ARG A 93 -6.66 8.15 -7.45
N TYR A 94 -6.67 9.40 -6.99
CA TYR A 94 -7.86 10.22 -7.06
C TYR A 94 -8.09 10.68 -8.49
N GLN A 95 -9.35 10.75 -8.86
CA GLN A 95 -9.76 11.28 -10.15
C GLN A 95 -10.03 12.76 -9.99
N TYR A 96 -9.11 13.57 -10.50
CA TYR A 96 -9.29 15.01 -10.48
C TYR A 96 -10.00 15.43 -11.75
N GLU A 97 -11.06 16.20 -11.58
CA GLU A 97 -11.72 16.78 -12.74
C GLU A 97 -10.80 17.84 -13.33
N GLU A 98 -10.46 17.65 -14.58
CA GLU A 98 -9.71 18.66 -15.29
C GLU A 98 -10.60 19.86 -15.58
N GLY A 99 -10.16 20.98 -15.07
CA GLY A 99 -10.65 22.29 -15.23
C GLY A 99 -11.73 22.59 -16.26
N ASN A 100 -12.89 22.30 -15.89
CA ASN A 100 -14.00 22.80 -16.66
C ASN A 100 -14.40 24.18 -16.17
#